data_443f20fca6b20df128a197932aebaac4
#
_entry.id   443f20fca6b20df128a197932aebaac4
#
_cell.length_a   1.000
_cell.length_b   1.000
_cell.length_c   1.000
_cell.angle_alpha   90.00
_cell.angle_beta   90.00
_cell.angle_gamma   90.00
#
_symmetry.space_group_name_H-M   'P 1'
#
loop_
_entity.id
_entity.type
_entity.pdbx_description
1 polymer ?
#
loop_
_entity_poly.entity_id
_entity_poly.type
_entity_poly.pdbx_seq_one_letter_code
_entity_poly.pdbx_strand_id
1 'polypeptide(L)'
;MFSSYLYLSMESYFQSISLSGFAAWMRAQVQEELMHGMKFYGFVNERGGKVTLEAIAKPESAWDSPLAAFLAIQKHEEHVTDLINNLVDLAISEKDHATNNFLQWFVSEQVEEEASVAEVVEKLKLIQDNPSGLFMMDAELGKRVFTMPATPAT
;
A
#
# COMPACT_ATOMS: atom_id res chain seq x y z
N MET A 1 -8.59 -2.63 2.02
CA MET A 1 -8.83 -4.10 2.01
C MET A 1 -8.40 -4.78 0.71
N PHE A 2 -8.81 -4.28 -0.47
CA PHE A 2 -8.31 -4.84 -1.73
C PHE A 2 -6.78 -4.71 -1.84
N SER A 3 -6.20 -3.57 -1.51
CA SER A 3 -4.75 -3.33 -1.49
C SER A 3 -4.01 -4.37 -0.63
N SER A 4 -4.46 -4.59 0.60
CA SER A 4 -3.90 -5.63 1.47
C SER A 4 -3.94 -7.03 0.82
N TYR A 5 -5.04 -7.36 0.12
CA TYR A 5 -5.19 -8.64 -0.56
C TYR A 5 -4.32 -8.74 -1.82
N LEU A 6 -4.14 -7.64 -2.55
CA LEU A 6 -3.20 -7.54 -3.68
C LEU A 6 -1.74 -7.74 -3.20
N TYR A 7 -1.32 -7.04 -2.16
CA TYR A 7 0.02 -7.19 -1.59
C TYR A 7 0.28 -8.60 -1.04
N LEU A 8 -0.74 -9.26 -0.48
CA LEU A 8 -0.63 -10.66 -0.06
C LEU A 8 -0.41 -11.60 -1.25
N SER A 9 -1.05 -11.33 -2.38
CA SER A 9 -0.83 -12.09 -3.62
C SER A 9 0.58 -11.87 -4.16
N MET A 10 1.10 -10.63 -4.11
CA MET A 10 2.47 -10.31 -4.50
C MET A 10 3.51 -10.93 -3.57
N GLU A 11 3.24 -10.99 -2.27
CA GLU A 11 4.08 -11.73 -1.31
C GLU A 11 4.22 -13.19 -1.73
N SER A 12 3.11 -13.86 -2.05
CA SER A 12 3.10 -15.25 -2.51
C SER A 12 3.90 -15.44 -3.83
N TYR A 13 3.76 -14.49 -4.76
CA TYR A 13 4.55 -14.49 -5.98
C TYR A 13 6.06 -14.40 -5.68
N PHE A 14 6.51 -13.44 -4.86
CA PHE A 14 7.93 -13.29 -4.53
C PHE A 14 8.49 -14.49 -3.77
N GLN A 15 7.71 -15.11 -2.89
CA GLN A 15 8.08 -16.38 -2.25
C GLN A 15 8.30 -17.49 -3.29
N SER A 16 7.43 -17.57 -4.31
CA SER A 16 7.52 -18.62 -5.34
C SER A 16 8.78 -18.53 -6.21
N ILE A 17 9.37 -17.34 -6.32
CA ILE A 17 10.61 -17.09 -7.08
C ILE A 17 11.83 -16.87 -6.18
N SER A 18 11.74 -17.25 -4.90
CA SER A 18 12.84 -17.21 -3.91
C SER A 18 13.41 -15.81 -3.63
N LEU A 19 12.59 -14.77 -3.72
CA LEU A 19 12.90 -13.38 -3.35
C LEU A 19 12.28 -13.07 -2.00
N SER A 20 12.86 -13.59 -0.93
CA SER A 20 12.29 -13.49 0.43
C SER A 20 12.29 -12.08 1.00
N GLY A 21 13.22 -11.23 0.61
CA GLY A 21 13.28 -9.83 1.00
C GLY A 21 12.17 -9.00 0.36
N PHE A 22 11.91 -9.20 -0.93
CA PHE A 22 10.76 -8.64 -1.62
C PHE A 22 9.44 -9.10 -0.97
N ALA A 23 9.35 -10.39 -0.64
CA ALA A 23 8.18 -10.92 0.05
C ALA A 23 7.99 -10.30 1.45
N ALA A 24 9.07 -10.05 2.20
CA ALA A 24 9.01 -9.37 3.50
C ALA A 24 8.52 -7.92 3.36
N TRP A 25 8.96 -7.20 2.33
CA TRP A 25 8.47 -5.86 2.00
C TRP A 25 6.96 -5.87 1.72
N MET A 26 6.47 -6.82 0.90
CA MET A 26 5.04 -6.99 0.64
C MET A 26 4.25 -7.32 1.90
N ARG A 27 4.80 -8.13 2.79
CA ARG A 27 4.16 -8.46 4.08
C ARG A 27 3.99 -7.24 4.98
N ALA A 28 4.94 -6.31 4.98
CA ALA A 28 4.79 -5.04 5.68
C ALA A 28 3.62 -4.24 5.09
N GLN A 29 3.55 -4.12 3.75
CA GLN A 29 2.44 -3.45 3.07
C GLN A 29 1.08 -4.09 3.37
N VAL A 30 0.99 -5.42 3.44
CA VAL A 30 -0.26 -6.11 3.84
C VAL A 30 -0.78 -5.59 5.17
N GLN A 31 0.11 -5.39 6.15
CA GLN A 31 -0.26 -4.93 7.49
C GLN A 31 -0.62 -3.45 7.50
N GLU A 32 0.12 -2.62 6.78
CA GLU A 32 -0.14 -1.19 6.61
C GLU A 32 -1.51 -0.97 5.97
N GLU A 33 -1.81 -1.64 4.87
CA GLU A 33 -3.09 -1.56 4.17
C GLU A 33 -4.29 -2.07 5.00
N LEU A 34 -4.07 -3.10 5.80
CA LEU A 34 -5.09 -3.57 6.73
C LEU A 34 -5.38 -2.49 7.79
N MET A 35 -4.35 -1.85 8.33
CA MET A 35 -4.49 -0.75 9.28
C MET A 35 -5.22 0.43 8.64
N HIS A 36 -4.89 0.82 7.41
CA HIS A 36 -5.59 1.87 6.65
C HIS A 36 -7.07 1.57 6.52
N GLY A 37 -7.43 0.35 6.12
CA GLY A 37 -8.81 -0.09 6.04
C GLY A 37 -9.54 -0.05 7.39
N MET A 38 -8.86 -0.41 8.49
CA MET A 38 -9.44 -0.36 9.84
C MET A 38 -9.61 1.07 10.36
N LYS A 39 -8.75 2.03 9.94
CA LYS A 39 -8.96 3.46 10.24
C LYS A 39 -10.27 3.97 9.61
N PHE A 40 -10.52 3.68 8.32
CA PHE A 40 -11.81 4.00 7.68
C PHE A 40 -12.99 3.32 8.38
N TYR A 41 -12.86 2.03 8.71
CA TYR A 41 -13.90 1.28 9.43
C TYR A 41 -14.24 1.95 10.76
N GLY A 42 -13.25 2.31 11.55
CA GLY A 42 -13.43 3.01 12.83
C GLY A 42 -14.13 4.36 12.64
N PHE A 43 -13.61 5.19 11.72
CA PHE A 43 -14.13 6.52 11.46
C PHE A 43 -15.62 6.50 11.02
N VAL A 44 -16.01 5.60 10.11
CA VAL A 44 -17.42 5.47 9.69
C VAL A 44 -18.33 5.15 10.87
N ASN A 45 -17.91 4.23 11.77
CA ASN A 45 -18.70 3.88 12.97
C ASN A 45 -18.76 5.06 13.97
N GLU A 46 -17.64 5.76 14.20
CA GLU A 46 -17.58 6.95 15.06
C GLU A 46 -18.50 8.08 14.57
N ARG A 47 -18.67 8.18 13.24
CA ARG A 47 -19.58 9.14 12.62
C ARG A 47 -21.04 8.67 12.61
N GLY A 48 -21.36 7.54 13.24
CA GLY A 48 -22.72 6.98 13.30
C GLY A 48 -23.16 6.28 12.00
N GLY A 49 -22.23 6.03 11.08
CA GLY A 49 -22.47 5.26 9.87
C GLY A 49 -22.50 3.75 10.14
N LYS A 50 -22.93 2.98 9.15
CA LYS A 50 -22.90 1.53 9.17
C LYS A 50 -21.99 1.02 8.06
N VAL A 51 -20.96 0.27 8.42
CA VAL A 51 -20.11 -0.41 7.44
C VAL A 51 -20.80 -1.67 6.93
N THR A 52 -20.89 -1.80 5.61
CA THR A 52 -21.31 -3.03 4.94
C THR A 52 -20.10 -3.62 4.23
N LEU A 53 -19.82 -4.90 4.49
CA LEU A 53 -18.71 -5.59 3.86
C LEU A 53 -19.16 -6.24 2.56
N GLU A 54 -18.51 -5.86 1.47
CA GLU A 54 -18.74 -6.38 0.13
C GLU A 54 -17.66 -7.42 -0.23
N ALA A 55 -17.87 -8.15 -1.34
CA ALA A 55 -16.89 -9.09 -1.84
C ALA A 55 -15.62 -8.36 -2.30
N ILE A 56 -14.46 -8.91 -1.93
CA ILE A 56 -13.17 -8.43 -2.43
C ILE A 56 -12.84 -9.17 -3.73
N ALA A 57 -12.53 -8.40 -4.78
CA ALA A 57 -12.17 -8.97 -6.07
C ALA A 57 -10.87 -9.81 -5.97
N LYS A 58 -10.78 -10.86 -6.79
CA LYS A 58 -9.55 -11.64 -6.90
C LYS A 58 -8.44 -10.76 -7.50
N PRO A 59 -7.27 -10.62 -6.84
CA PRO A 59 -6.13 -9.88 -7.38
C PRO A 59 -5.39 -10.70 -8.45
N GLU A 60 -4.52 -10.04 -9.21
CA GLU A 60 -3.49 -10.71 -9.99
C GLU A 60 -2.61 -11.60 -9.10
N SER A 61 -2.06 -12.66 -9.68
CA SER A 61 -1.26 -13.64 -8.94
C SER A 61 0.07 -14.00 -9.62
N ALA A 62 0.39 -13.36 -10.75
CA ALA A 62 1.64 -13.59 -11.48
C ALA A 62 2.08 -12.30 -12.19
N TRP A 63 3.37 -12.07 -12.23
CA TRP A 63 4.03 -10.95 -12.91
C TRP A 63 5.26 -11.46 -13.65
N ASP A 64 5.60 -10.83 -14.78
CA ASP A 64 6.71 -11.27 -15.64
C ASP A 64 8.09 -11.06 -14.99
N SER A 65 8.21 -10.13 -14.06
CA SER A 65 9.46 -9.81 -13.35
C SER A 65 9.20 -9.04 -12.05
N PRO A 66 10.20 -8.94 -11.15
CA PRO A 66 10.12 -8.05 -9.99
C PRO A 66 9.81 -6.60 -10.36
N LEU A 67 10.40 -6.09 -11.44
CA LEU A 67 10.11 -4.75 -11.95
C LEU A 67 8.64 -4.63 -12.41
N ALA A 68 8.11 -5.62 -13.12
CA ALA A 68 6.72 -5.62 -13.56
C ALA A 68 5.75 -5.61 -12.37
N ALA A 69 6.05 -6.36 -11.31
CA ALA A 69 5.26 -6.34 -10.06
C ALA A 69 5.28 -4.95 -9.41
N PHE A 70 6.45 -4.31 -9.28
CA PHE A 70 6.54 -2.96 -8.68
C PHE A 70 5.94 -1.86 -9.55
N LEU A 71 5.98 -1.96 -10.87
CA LEU A 71 5.23 -1.07 -11.76
C LEU A 71 3.71 -1.21 -11.60
N ALA A 72 3.24 -2.44 -11.35
CA ALA A 72 1.82 -2.66 -11.03
C ALA A 72 1.43 -2.03 -9.68
N ILE A 73 2.32 -2.10 -8.67
CA ILE A 73 2.15 -1.40 -7.38
C ILE A 73 2.10 0.11 -7.60
N GLN A 74 3.06 0.68 -8.33
CA GLN A 74 3.10 2.12 -8.59
C GLN A 74 1.78 2.62 -9.17
N LYS A 75 1.27 1.93 -10.18
CA LYS A 75 -0.03 2.26 -10.78
C LYS A 75 -1.19 2.10 -9.80
N HIS A 76 -1.10 1.12 -8.89
CA HIS A 76 -2.11 0.91 -7.86
C HIS A 76 -2.12 2.07 -6.85
N GLU A 77 -0.95 2.50 -6.36
CA GLU A 77 -0.85 3.61 -5.41
C GLU A 77 -1.31 4.94 -6.02
N GLU A 78 -0.94 5.22 -7.28
CA GLU A 78 -1.47 6.36 -8.04
C GLU A 78 -3.01 6.35 -8.07
N HIS A 79 -3.62 5.17 -8.29
CA HIS A 79 -5.07 5.01 -8.26
C HIS A 79 -5.65 5.23 -6.86
N VAL A 80 -4.99 4.74 -5.80
CA VAL A 80 -5.43 4.97 -4.41
C VAL A 80 -5.35 6.46 -4.07
N THR A 81 -4.30 7.15 -4.50
CA THR A 81 -4.16 8.61 -4.37
C THR A 81 -5.35 9.35 -5.02
N ASP A 82 -5.73 8.96 -6.24
CA ASP A 82 -6.89 9.55 -6.92
C ASP A 82 -8.19 9.33 -6.14
N LEU A 83 -8.38 8.13 -5.57
CA LEU A 83 -9.55 7.84 -4.73
C LEU A 83 -9.58 8.69 -3.45
N ILE A 84 -8.43 8.87 -2.78
CA ILE A 84 -8.32 9.72 -1.58
C ILE A 84 -8.61 11.18 -1.94
N ASN A 85 -8.03 11.70 -3.04
CA ASN A 85 -8.27 13.06 -3.50
C ASN A 85 -9.77 13.30 -3.81
N ASN A 86 -10.43 12.36 -4.47
CA ASN A 86 -11.87 12.43 -4.74
C ASN A 86 -12.69 12.48 -3.45
N LEU A 87 -12.30 11.73 -2.41
CA LEU A 87 -12.96 11.78 -1.10
C LEU A 87 -12.74 13.13 -0.40
N VAL A 88 -11.53 13.72 -0.52
CA VAL A 88 -11.23 15.06 0.01
C VAL A 88 -12.10 16.10 -0.67
N ASP A 89 -12.19 16.09 -2.00
CA ASP A 89 -13.02 17.02 -2.77
C ASP A 89 -14.49 16.89 -2.40
N LEU A 90 -14.98 15.68 -2.22
CA LEU A 90 -16.35 15.42 -1.76
C LEU A 90 -16.57 16.00 -0.35
N ALA A 91 -15.66 15.73 0.59
CA ALA A 91 -15.77 16.26 1.96
C ALA A 91 -15.80 17.79 1.99
N ILE A 92 -15.00 18.44 1.14
CA ILE A 92 -14.98 19.91 0.99
C ILE A 92 -16.30 20.40 0.42
N SER A 93 -16.83 19.76 -0.63
CA SER A 93 -18.09 20.16 -1.29
C SER A 93 -19.29 20.04 -0.35
N GLU A 94 -19.32 19.01 0.51
CA GLU A 94 -20.34 18.76 1.53
C GLU A 94 -20.11 19.58 2.82
N LYS A 95 -19.01 20.35 2.90
CA LYS A 95 -18.57 21.09 4.11
C LYS A 95 -18.39 20.19 5.34
N ASP A 96 -18.06 18.89 5.12
CA ASP A 96 -17.74 17.96 6.18
C ASP A 96 -16.25 18.12 6.60
N HIS A 97 -16.01 19.11 7.45
CA HIS A 97 -14.67 19.42 7.93
C HIS A 97 -14.05 18.30 8.76
N ALA A 98 -14.86 17.48 9.43
CA ALA A 98 -14.37 16.35 10.21
C ALA A 98 -13.81 15.25 9.27
N THR A 99 -14.53 14.92 8.21
CA THR A 99 -14.05 13.96 7.20
C THR A 99 -12.85 14.51 6.46
N ASN A 100 -12.84 15.79 6.07
CA ASN A 100 -11.68 16.40 5.45
C ASN A 100 -10.44 16.32 6.36
N ASN A 101 -10.57 16.65 7.66
CA ASN A 101 -9.44 16.53 8.61
C ASN A 101 -8.95 15.08 8.77
N PHE A 102 -9.85 14.11 8.85
CA PHE A 102 -9.52 12.70 8.89
C PHE A 102 -8.72 12.24 7.65
N LEU A 103 -9.13 12.69 6.46
CA LEU A 103 -8.49 12.31 5.19
C LEU A 103 -7.09 12.92 5.01
N GLN A 104 -6.75 14.02 5.68
CA GLN A 104 -5.42 14.65 5.56
C GLN A 104 -4.27 13.71 5.95
N TRP A 105 -4.51 12.81 6.91
CA TRP A 105 -3.54 11.78 7.24
C TRP A 105 -3.26 10.87 6.03
N PHE A 106 -4.32 10.43 5.31
CA PHE A 106 -4.18 9.58 4.12
C PHE A 106 -3.54 10.32 2.95
N VAL A 107 -3.78 11.63 2.81
CA VAL A 107 -3.09 12.46 1.80
C VAL A 107 -1.58 12.47 2.06
N SER A 108 -1.16 12.60 3.32
CA SER A 108 0.26 12.56 3.68
C SER A 108 0.86 11.17 3.49
N GLU A 109 0.12 10.13 3.86
CA GLU A 109 0.54 8.73 3.72
C GLU A 109 0.78 8.38 2.24
N GLN A 110 -0.12 8.78 1.33
CA GLN A 110 0.04 8.50 -0.10
C GLN A 110 1.30 9.14 -0.70
N VAL A 111 1.73 10.29 -0.20
CA VAL A 111 3.03 10.88 -0.60
C VAL A 111 4.20 9.95 -0.23
N GLU A 112 4.15 9.34 0.96
CA GLU A 112 5.19 8.41 1.42
C GLU A 112 5.12 7.07 0.68
N GLU A 113 3.92 6.55 0.44
CA GLU A 113 3.70 5.30 -0.31
C GLU A 113 4.20 5.41 -1.76
N GLU A 114 3.80 6.45 -2.48
CA GLU A 114 4.28 6.67 -3.85
C GLU A 114 5.80 6.87 -3.91
N ALA A 115 6.39 7.64 -3.00
CA ALA A 115 7.83 7.85 -2.94
C ALA A 115 8.59 6.54 -2.65
N SER A 116 8.09 5.73 -1.70
CA SER A 116 8.68 4.44 -1.34
C SER A 116 8.68 3.46 -2.51
N VAL A 117 7.56 3.36 -3.23
CA VAL A 117 7.44 2.51 -4.42
C VAL A 117 8.31 3.01 -5.56
N ALA A 118 8.31 4.33 -5.82
CA ALA A 118 9.13 4.93 -6.88
C ALA A 118 10.62 4.66 -6.65
N GLU A 119 11.11 4.76 -5.42
CA GLU A 119 12.51 4.43 -5.09
C GLU A 119 12.88 3.00 -5.47
N VAL A 120 12.01 2.02 -5.14
CA VAL A 120 12.23 0.62 -5.49
C VAL A 120 12.20 0.42 -7.01
N VAL A 121 11.24 1.04 -7.71
CA VAL A 121 11.14 0.98 -9.17
C VAL A 121 12.41 1.51 -9.83
N GLU A 122 12.93 2.66 -9.41
CA GLU A 122 14.15 3.23 -9.97
C GLU A 122 15.39 2.36 -9.70
N LYS A 123 15.51 1.78 -8.50
CA LYS A 123 16.58 0.81 -8.19
C LYS A 123 16.47 -0.43 -9.08
N LEU A 124 15.26 -0.98 -9.28
CA LEU A 124 15.05 -2.14 -10.17
C LEU A 124 15.39 -1.82 -11.63
N LYS A 125 15.08 -0.62 -12.12
CA LYS A 125 15.51 -0.17 -13.45
C LYS A 125 17.04 -0.08 -13.58
N LEU A 126 17.74 0.38 -12.54
CA LEU A 126 19.18 0.52 -12.53
C LEU A 126 19.91 -0.84 -12.54
N ILE A 127 19.42 -1.81 -11.78
CA ILE A 127 20.03 -3.14 -11.70
C ILE A 127 19.71 -4.02 -12.92
N GLN A 128 18.62 -3.72 -13.64
CA GLN A 128 18.15 -4.52 -14.78
C GLN A 128 18.12 -6.04 -14.45
N ASP A 129 18.66 -6.86 -15.34
CA ASP A 129 18.74 -8.31 -15.17
C ASP A 129 20.00 -8.77 -14.42
N ASN A 130 20.67 -7.91 -13.66
CA ASN A 130 21.87 -8.25 -12.91
C ASN A 130 21.53 -9.08 -11.65
N PRO A 131 21.87 -10.40 -11.59
CA PRO A 131 21.49 -11.23 -10.45
C PRO A 131 22.13 -10.78 -9.13
N SER A 132 23.34 -10.23 -9.17
CA SER A 132 24.01 -9.72 -7.96
C SER A 132 23.32 -8.47 -7.43
N GLY A 133 22.88 -7.57 -8.31
CA GLY A 133 22.10 -6.40 -7.95
C GLY A 133 20.75 -6.79 -7.34
N LEU A 134 20.07 -7.77 -7.93
CA LEU A 134 18.80 -8.28 -7.42
C LEU A 134 18.96 -8.93 -6.03
N PHE A 135 20.03 -9.72 -5.83
CA PHE A 135 20.33 -10.30 -4.52
C PHE A 135 20.59 -9.24 -3.44
N MET A 136 21.35 -8.18 -3.77
CA MET A 136 21.60 -7.09 -2.83
C MET A 136 20.30 -6.34 -2.49
N MET A 137 19.46 -6.13 -3.48
CA MET A 137 18.18 -5.46 -3.29
C MET A 137 17.20 -6.31 -2.45
N ASP A 138 17.16 -7.61 -2.68
CA ASP A 138 16.37 -8.53 -1.84
C ASP A 138 16.80 -8.43 -0.37
N ALA A 139 18.12 -8.44 -0.09
CA ALA A 139 18.63 -8.27 1.26
C ALA A 139 18.31 -6.88 1.88
N GLU A 140 18.21 -5.83 1.07
CA GLU A 140 17.83 -4.49 1.51
C GLU A 140 16.34 -4.42 1.85
N LEU A 141 15.47 -4.87 0.95
CA LEU A 141 14.02 -4.86 1.12
C LEU A 141 13.56 -5.72 2.31
N GLY A 142 14.29 -6.81 2.57
CA GLY A 142 14.03 -7.68 3.72
C GLY A 142 14.23 -7.03 5.10
N LYS A 143 14.77 -5.81 5.16
CA LYS A 143 14.93 -5.05 6.41
C LYS A 143 13.69 -4.25 6.79
N ARG A 144 12.74 -4.09 5.86
CA ARG A 144 11.48 -3.37 6.16
C ARG A 144 10.67 -4.13 7.19
N VAL A 145 10.27 -3.41 8.24
CA VAL A 145 9.44 -3.93 9.31
C VAL A 145 8.24 -3.00 9.47
N PHE A 146 7.05 -3.57 9.51
CA PHE A 146 5.85 -2.82 9.87
C PHE A 146 5.97 -2.32 11.31
N THR A 147 5.76 -1.03 11.51
CA THR A 147 5.69 -0.41 12.83
C THR A 147 4.32 0.23 12.99
N MET A 148 3.54 -0.23 13.97
CA MET A 148 2.26 0.43 14.27
C MET A 148 2.52 1.89 14.66
N PRO A 149 1.83 2.87 14.02
CA PRO A 149 1.87 4.24 14.48
C PRO A 149 1.47 4.31 15.96
N ALA A 150 2.22 5.08 16.75
CA ALA A 150 1.84 5.31 18.14
C ALA A 150 0.44 5.92 18.20
N THR A 151 -0.47 5.31 18.97
CA THR A 151 -1.78 5.89 19.22
C THR A 151 -1.55 7.24 19.90
N PRO A 152 -2.10 8.38 19.39
CA PRO A 152 -2.00 9.64 20.11
C PRO A 152 -2.55 9.43 21.52
N ALA A 153 -1.78 9.82 22.52
CA ALA A 153 -2.28 9.84 23.89
C ALA A 153 -3.53 10.76 23.94
N THR A 154 -4.65 10.20 24.35
CA THR A 154 -5.92 10.91 24.59
C THR A 154 -5.81 11.91 25.73
#